data_8cad3a59646e61c286c282d5dc2d4192
#
_entry.id   8cad3a59646e61c286c282d5dc2d4192
#
_cell.length_a   1.000
_cell.length_b   1.000
_cell.length_c   1.000
_cell.angle_alpha   90.00
_cell.angle_beta   90.00
_cell.angle_gamma   90.00
#
_symmetry.space_group_name_H-M   'P 1'
#
loop_
_entity.id
_entity.type
_entity.pdbx_description
1 polymer ?
#
loop_
_entity_poly.entity_id
_entity_poly.type
_entity_poly.pdbx_seq_one_letter_code
_entity_poly.pdbx_strand_id
1 'polypeptide(L)'
;MVKLLMSWDIQSGNEAEYFQFVIQEFVPGLLRLGLQPTEVWFTAYGDCPQIQAGGLASDLGTMDKIIHGPDWLELRQKLEGYVSGFQQKVIPAEGGFQL
;
A
#
# COMPACT_ATOMS: atom_id res chain seq x y z
N MET A 1 16.70 -1.89 -5.12
CA MET A 1 15.30 -1.51 -4.91
C MET A 1 14.79 -1.95 -3.57
N VAL A 2 13.85 -1.22 -3.06
CA VAL A 2 13.16 -1.59 -1.83
C VAL A 2 11.66 -1.55 -2.06
N LYS A 3 10.93 -2.30 -1.26
CA LYS A 3 9.49 -2.45 -1.40
C LYS A 3 8.80 -2.08 -0.12
N LEU A 4 7.77 -1.25 -0.24
CA LEU A 4 6.84 -1.00 0.85
C LEU A 4 5.74 -2.04 0.77
N LEU A 5 5.69 -2.92 1.76
CA LEU A 5 4.70 -3.98 1.80
C LEU A 5 3.59 -3.55 2.75
N MET A 6 2.35 -3.60 2.27
CA MET A 6 1.20 -3.12 3.03
C MET A 6 0.15 -4.22 3.11
N SER A 7 -0.61 -4.22 4.21
CA SER A 7 -1.73 -5.15 4.34
C SER A 7 -2.83 -4.50 5.18
N TRP A 8 -4.07 -4.88 4.89
CA TRP A 8 -5.24 -4.37 5.61
C TRP A 8 -6.48 -5.18 5.30
N ASP A 9 -7.52 -4.97 6.10
CA ASP A 9 -8.85 -5.52 5.86
C ASP A 9 -9.77 -4.40 5.40
N ILE A 10 -10.65 -4.70 4.46
CA ILE A 10 -11.66 -3.75 4.00
C ILE A 10 -12.78 -3.71 5.04
N GLN A 11 -13.20 -2.51 5.45
CA GLN A 11 -14.29 -2.38 6.39
C GLN A 11 -15.59 -2.84 5.78
N SER A 12 -16.35 -3.63 6.54
CA SER A 12 -17.65 -4.13 6.09
C SER A 12 -18.59 -2.98 5.78
N GLY A 13 -19.26 -3.09 4.65
CA GLY A 13 -20.24 -2.09 4.24
C GLY A 13 -19.65 -0.94 3.45
N ASN A 14 -18.33 -0.84 3.39
CA ASN A 14 -17.67 0.26 2.68
C ASN A 14 -16.92 -0.19 1.44
N GLU A 15 -17.22 -1.39 0.95
CA GLU A 15 -16.44 -1.96 -0.15
C GLU A 15 -16.46 -1.10 -1.40
N ALA A 16 -17.61 -0.58 -1.77
CA ALA A 16 -17.73 0.22 -2.99
C ALA A 16 -16.93 1.51 -2.89
N GLU A 17 -17.04 2.21 -1.76
CA GLU A 17 -16.29 3.44 -1.53
C GLU A 17 -14.79 3.16 -1.47
N TYR A 18 -14.41 2.04 -0.86
CA TYR A 18 -13.02 1.64 -0.78
C TYR A 18 -12.42 1.45 -2.17
N PHE A 19 -13.09 0.68 -3.04
CA PHE A 19 -12.55 0.44 -4.37
C PHE A 19 -12.48 1.72 -5.19
N GLN A 20 -13.47 2.58 -5.05
CA GLN A 20 -13.46 3.86 -5.73
C GLN A 20 -12.26 4.71 -5.28
N PHE A 21 -12.03 4.76 -3.97
CA PHE A 21 -10.89 5.49 -3.42
C PHE A 21 -9.57 4.95 -3.94
N VAL A 22 -9.42 3.61 -3.96
CA VAL A 22 -8.17 3.00 -4.40
C VAL A 22 -7.87 3.36 -5.85
N ILE A 23 -8.87 3.27 -6.71
CA ILE A 23 -8.68 3.53 -8.13
C ILE A 23 -8.46 5.02 -8.41
N GLN A 24 -9.21 5.88 -7.74
CA GLN A 24 -9.21 7.31 -8.05
C GLN A 24 -8.16 8.10 -7.29
N GLU A 25 -7.75 7.65 -6.12
CA GLU A 25 -6.85 8.42 -5.26
C GLU A 25 -5.62 7.67 -4.81
N PHE A 26 -5.78 6.42 -4.35
CA PHE A 26 -4.67 5.73 -3.71
C PHE A 26 -3.59 5.34 -4.71
N VAL A 27 -3.95 4.63 -5.76
CA VAL A 27 -2.98 4.21 -6.77
C VAL A 27 -2.35 5.42 -7.47
N PRO A 28 -3.13 6.41 -7.93
CA PRO A 28 -2.50 7.61 -8.50
C PRO A 28 -1.63 8.35 -7.50
N GLY A 29 -2.02 8.34 -6.22
CA GLY A 29 -1.22 8.96 -5.18
C GLY A 29 0.13 8.28 -4.98
N LEU A 30 0.15 6.95 -4.99
CA LEU A 30 1.41 6.21 -4.90
C LEU A 30 2.35 6.59 -6.04
N LEU A 31 1.80 6.66 -7.25
CA LEU A 31 2.61 7.03 -8.42
C LEU A 31 3.18 8.43 -8.29
N ARG A 32 2.38 9.38 -7.80
CA ARG A 32 2.86 10.75 -7.60
C ARG A 32 3.97 10.83 -6.56
N LEU A 33 3.94 9.94 -5.57
CA LEU A 33 4.99 9.89 -4.56
C LEU A 33 6.27 9.25 -5.06
N GLY A 34 6.22 8.59 -6.22
CA GLY A 34 7.38 7.89 -6.75
C GLY A 34 7.40 6.41 -6.40
N LEU A 35 6.31 5.88 -5.89
CA LEU A 35 6.19 4.45 -5.62
C LEU A 35 5.55 3.76 -6.81
N GLN A 36 6.20 2.70 -7.28
CA GLN A 36 5.66 1.89 -8.37
C GLN A 36 4.80 0.79 -7.79
N PRO A 37 3.49 0.80 -8.00
CA PRO A 37 2.65 -0.27 -7.47
C PRO A 37 3.06 -1.63 -8.04
N THR A 38 3.03 -2.64 -7.18
CA THR A 38 3.32 -4.01 -7.57
C THR A 38 2.04 -4.83 -7.49
N GLU A 39 2.15 -6.14 -7.31
CA GLU A 39 0.97 -6.99 -7.26
C GLU A 39 0.11 -6.67 -6.04
N VAL A 40 -1.17 -6.98 -6.17
CA VAL A 40 -2.12 -6.89 -5.07
C VAL A 40 -2.73 -8.27 -4.88
N TRP A 41 -2.69 -8.74 -3.63
CA TRP A 41 -3.23 -10.05 -3.28
C TRP A 41 -4.48 -9.87 -2.44
N PHE A 42 -5.50 -10.67 -2.73
CA PHE A 42 -6.75 -10.67 -1.99
C PHE A 42 -6.91 -12.03 -1.33
N THR A 43 -7.13 -12.03 -0.01
CA THR A 43 -7.36 -13.23 0.77
C THR A 43 -8.81 -13.21 1.26
N ALA A 44 -9.58 -14.22 0.90
CA ALA A 44 -11.01 -14.22 1.15
C ALA A 44 -11.40 -14.72 2.54
N TYR A 45 -10.50 -15.40 3.27
CA TYR A 45 -10.86 -15.99 4.56
C TYR A 45 -9.63 -16.24 5.40
N GLY A 46 -9.85 -16.64 6.65
CA GLY A 46 -8.79 -16.88 7.61
C GLY A 46 -8.52 -15.64 8.43
N ASP A 47 -7.48 -15.70 9.23
CA ASP A 47 -7.08 -14.56 10.06
C ASP A 47 -6.13 -13.61 9.33
N CYS A 48 -5.89 -13.87 8.05
CA CYS A 48 -5.01 -13.04 7.26
C CYS A 48 -5.73 -11.78 6.81
N PRO A 49 -5.02 -10.65 6.68
CA PRO A 49 -5.61 -9.46 6.06
C PRO A 49 -6.14 -9.78 4.67
N GLN A 50 -7.23 -9.13 4.31
CA GLN A 50 -7.85 -9.37 3.00
C GLN A 50 -7.00 -8.89 1.85
N ILE A 51 -6.25 -7.81 2.05
CA ILE A 51 -5.48 -7.19 0.97
C ILE A 51 -4.02 -7.13 1.37
N GLN A 52 -3.17 -7.51 0.43
CA GLN A 52 -1.73 -7.23 0.50
C GLN A 52 -1.35 -6.49 -0.76
N ALA A 53 -0.59 -5.43 -0.60
CA ALA A 53 -0.19 -4.60 -1.72
C ALA A 53 1.25 -4.15 -1.53
N GLY A 54 1.90 -3.76 -2.61
CA GLY A 54 3.27 -3.29 -2.53
C GLY A 54 3.54 -2.10 -3.42
N GLY A 55 4.58 -1.35 -3.06
CA GLY A 55 5.08 -0.27 -3.88
C GLY A 55 6.60 -0.26 -3.86
N LEU A 56 7.22 -0.10 -5.03
CA LEU A 56 8.67 -0.13 -5.15
C LEU A 56 9.25 1.28 -5.20
N ALA A 57 10.37 1.46 -4.53
CA ALA A 57 11.19 2.66 -4.67
C ALA A 57 12.60 2.25 -5.07
N SER A 58 13.36 3.20 -5.62
CA SER A 58 14.68 2.90 -6.16
C SER A 58 15.68 2.48 -5.10
N ASP A 59 15.61 3.08 -3.92
CA ASP A 59 16.55 2.76 -2.84
C ASP A 59 15.91 3.12 -1.49
N LEU A 60 16.62 2.73 -0.43
CA LEU A 60 16.12 2.93 0.92
C LEU A 60 16.00 4.40 1.29
N GLY A 61 16.94 5.21 0.86
CA GLY A 61 16.89 6.65 1.14
C GLY A 61 15.66 7.31 0.54
N THR A 62 15.34 6.95 -0.70
CA THR A 62 14.13 7.43 -1.35
C THR A 62 12.88 6.94 -0.62
N MET A 63 12.86 5.66 -0.26
CA MET A 63 11.72 5.09 0.46
C MET A 63 11.51 5.81 1.79
N ASP A 64 12.59 6.05 2.55
CA ASP A 64 12.48 6.72 3.83
C ASP A 64 11.89 8.13 3.68
N LYS A 65 12.32 8.86 2.67
CA LYS A 65 11.76 10.19 2.44
C LYS A 65 10.27 10.14 2.14
N ILE A 66 9.86 9.13 1.37
CA ILE A 66 8.46 8.99 1.00
C ILE A 66 7.60 8.67 2.23
N ILE A 67 7.97 7.62 2.97
CA ILE A 67 7.09 7.13 4.04
C ILE A 67 7.08 8.03 5.26
N HIS A 68 8.07 8.90 5.40
CA HIS A 68 8.06 9.88 6.50
C HIS A 68 7.57 11.25 6.05
N GLY A 69 7.21 11.39 4.77
CA GLY A 69 6.72 12.66 4.24
C GLY A 69 5.26 12.88 4.50
N PRO A 70 4.82 14.16 4.49
CA PRO A 70 3.42 14.47 4.79
C PRO A 70 2.45 13.94 3.74
N ASP A 71 2.86 13.83 2.49
CA ASP A 71 1.96 13.38 1.43
C ASP A 71 1.58 11.92 1.61
N TRP A 72 2.55 11.06 1.99
CA TRP A 72 2.24 9.67 2.28
C TRP A 72 1.35 9.54 3.51
N LEU A 73 1.67 10.29 4.56
CA LEU A 73 0.88 10.23 5.78
C LEU A 73 -0.57 10.65 5.54
N GLU A 74 -0.77 11.65 4.72
CA GLU A 74 -2.12 12.08 4.38
C GLU A 74 -2.87 11.03 3.58
N LEU A 75 -2.21 10.45 2.58
CA LEU A 75 -2.80 9.40 1.75
C LEU A 75 -3.16 8.18 2.58
N ARG A 76 -2.26 7.79 3.47
CA ARG A 76 -2.48 6.67 4.37
C ARG A 76 -3.66 6.92 5.30
N GLN A 77 -3.77 8.13 5.85
CA GLN A 77 -4.89 8.48 6.70
C GLN A 77 -6.22 8.34 5.98
N LYS A 78 -6.27 8.76 4.72
CA LYS A 78 -7.48 8.60 3.92
C LYS A 78 -7.82 7.12 3.73
N LEU A 79 -6.81 6.31 3.43
CA LEU A 79 -7.02 4.87 3.28
C LEU A 79 -7.56 4.26 4.58
N GLU A 80 -7.00 4.67 5.71
CA GLU A 80 -7.40 4.13 7.00
C GLU A 80 -8.86 4.43 7.35
N GLY A 81 -9.48 5.38 6.68
CA GLY A 81 -10.91 5.63 6.82
C GLY A 81 -11.78 4.56 6.18
N TYR A 82 -11.22 3.73 5.30
CA TYR A 82 -11.95 2.68 4.60
C TYR A 82 -11.56 1.28 5.02
N VAL A 83 -10.46 1.15 5.77
CA VAL A 83 -9.90 -0.17 6.09
C VAL A 83 -9.62 -0.27 7.58
N SER A 84 -9.33 -1.47 8.04
CA SER A 84 -8.90 -1.71 9.41
C SER A 84 -7.64 -2.56 9.39
N GLY A 85 -6.88 -2.51 10.49
CA GLY A 85 -5.70 -3.34 10.64
C GLY A 85 -4.58 -3.01 9.67
N PHE A 86 -4.45 -1.75 9.28
CA PHE A 86 -3.38 -1.36 8.36
C PHE A 86 -2.02 -1.63 8.95
N GLN A 87 -1.16 -2.30 8.17
CA GLN A 87 0.22 -2.57 8.54
C GLN A 87 1.11 -2.30 7.35
N GLN A 88 2.33 -1.89 7.63
CA GLN A 88 3.32 -1.68 6.57
C GLN A 88 4.70 -2.05 7.07
N LYS A 89 5.55 -2.46 6.13
CA LYS A 89 6.97 -2.66 6.40
C LYS A 89 7.75 -2.46 5.12
N VAL A 90 9.03 -2.12 5.27
CA VAL A 90 9.92 -1.94 4.14
C VAL A 90 10.85 -3.15 4.08
N ILE A 91 10.94 -3.76 2.91
CA ILE A 91 11.78 -4.94 2.70
C ILE A 91 12.64 -4.73 1.47
N PRO A 92 13.77 -5.43 1.37
CA PRO A 92 14.54 -5.40 0.12
C PRO A 92 13.75 -6.06 -0.99
N ALA A 93 13.94 -5.57 -2.22
CA ALA A 93 13.30 -6.13 -3.40
C ALA A 93 14.34 -6.22 -4.49
N GLU A 94 15.14 -7.26 -4.44
CA GLU A 94 16.27 -7.36 -5.31
C GLU A 94 16.02 -8.22 -6.49
N GLY A 95 16.53 -7.79 -7.62
CA GLY A 95 16.58 -8.60 -8.79
C GLY A 95 15.27 -8.93 -9.45
N GLY A 96 14.20 -8.58 -8.86
CA GLY A 96 12.90 -8.86 -9.45
C GLY A 96 12.56 -10.33 -9.53
N PHE A 97 13.32 -11.14 -8.87
CA PHE A 97 13.07 -12.56 -8.88
C PHE A 97 12.58 -13.10 -7.61
N GLN A 98 12.28 -12.29 -6.70
CA GLN A 98 11.84 -12.77 -5.43
C GLN A 98 10.48 -13.31 -5.60
N LEU A 99 10.44 -14.53 -5.69
CA LEU A 99 9.18 -15.20 -5.95
C LEU A 99 8.65 -15.79 -4.68
#